data_9eaaf89aa24186428495598d04b3a62c
#
_entry.id   9eaaf89aa24186428495598d04b3a62c
#
_cell.length_a   1.000
_cell.length_b   1.000
_cell.length_c   1.000
_cell.angle_alpha   90.00
_cell.angle_beta   90.00
_cell.angle_gamma   90.00
#
_symmetry.space_group_name_H-M   'P 1'
#
loop_
_entity.id
_entity.type
_entity.pdbx_description
1 polymer ?
#
loop_
_entity_poly.entity_id
_entity_poly.type
_entity_poly.pdbx_seq_one_letter_code
_entity_poly.pdbx_strand_id
1 'polypeptide(L)'
;MISRRSFIVTTGLAATAVLASPSFAFSMNKKEIGLQLYTLREELPKDVKGTLEKVAKAGYTNVETYGFSTKDQFWGLTPKELKKILDDNGLKAVSGHYNLGSFLYDGNTEELIASIEAAKILKSEFLTVPWVDEPFRRNIEDYKKIAARVNEAAKMCKNAGLKLAYHNHDFEFQKHDGVTGYEILLKETDKDLVFFELDLYWVIHSGNDPLQIFRENPG
;
A
#
# COMPACT_ATOMS: atom_id res chain seq x y z
N MET A 1 12.90 54.78 -29.75
CA MET A 1 13.99 53.77 -29.87
C MET A 1 14.68 53.66 -28.52
N ILE A 2 14.62 52.53 -27.88
CA ILE A 2 15.30 52.29 -26.60
C ILE A 2 16.78 52.08 -26.91
N SER A 3 17.67 52.85 -26.26
CA SER A 3 19.11 52.76 -26.51
C SER A 3 19.67 51.43 -25.93
N ARG A 4 20.75 50.91 -26.54
CA ARG A 4 21.44 49.69 -26.05
C ARG A 4 21.83 49.80 -24.56
N ARG A 5 22.13 51.02 -24.11
CA ARG A 5 22.48 51.29 -22.70
C ARG A 5 21.30 51.17 -21.76
N SER A 6 20.10 51.64 -22.19
CA SER A 6 18.84 51.49 -21.42
C SER A 6 18.41 50.02 -21.32
N PHE A 7 18.63 49.25 -22.41
CA PHE A 7 18.31 47.80 -22.39
C PHE A 7 19.20 47.03 -21.39
N ILE A 8 20.51 47.31 -21.36
CA ILE A 8 21.46 46.62 -20.45
C ILE A 8 21.17 46.99 -18.99
N VAL A 9 20.83 48.24 -18.69
CA VAL A 9 20.48 48.66 -17.32
C VAL A 9 19.16 48.05 -16.88
N THR A 10 18.17 47.98 -17.75
CA THR A 10 16.84 47.41 -17.41
C THR A 10 16.91 45.88 -17.24
N THR A 11 17.70 45.19 -18.08
CA THR A 11 17.93 43.76 -17.94
C THR A 11 18.82 43.40 -16.75
N GLY A 12 19.81 44.22 -16.44
CA GLY A 12 20.66 44.03 -15.25
C GLY A 12 19.90 44.20 -13.93
N LEU A 13 19.01 45.19 -13.84
CA LEU A 13 18.16 45.40 -12.68
C LEU A 13 17.10 44.31 -12.50
N ALA A 14 16.57 43.80 -13.61
CA ALA A 14 15.63 42.64 -13.54
C ALA A 14 16.34 41.34 -13.10
N ALA A 15 17.61 41.13 -13.54
CA ALA A 15 18.38 39.95 -13.13
C ALA A 15 18.81 40.01 -11.65
N THR A 16 19.12 41.21 -11.13
CA THR A 16 19.44 41.38 -9.69
C THR A 16 18.25 41.30 -8.79
N ALA A 17 17.03 41.71 -9.26
CA ALA A 17 15.80 41.53 -8.53
C ALA A 17 15.37 40.05 -8.38
N VAL A 18 15.68 39.23 -9.38
CA VAL A 18 15.46 37.76 -9.35
C VAL A 18 16.41 37.06 -8.35
N LEU A 19 17.64 37.58 -8.20
CA LEU A 19 18.63 37.02 -7.24
C LEU A 19 18.41 37.50 -5.81
N ALA A 20 17.64 38.60 -5.59
CA ALA A 20 17.28 39.12 -4.26
C ALA A 20 15.90 38.71 -3.81
N SER A 21 15.11 37.98 -4.61
CA SER A 21 13.88 37.37 -4.15
C SER A 21 14.24 36.31 -3.11
N PRO A 22 13.64 36.33 -1.90
CA PRO A 22 13.78 35.20 -1.01
C PRO A 22 13.35 33.98 -1.82
N SER A 23 14.22 32.99 -1.86
CA SER A 23 13.97 31.72 -2.53
C SER A 23 12.53 31.33 -2.20
N PHE A 24 11.60 31.42 -3.15
CA PHE A 24 10.42 30.63 -3.12
C PHE A 24 10.96 29.21 -3.23
N ALA A 25 11.39 28.68 -2.09
CA ALA A 25 11.45 27.26 -1.92
C ALA A 25 10.00 26.83 -2.19
N PHE A 26 9.72 26.41 -3.41
CA PHE A 26 8.62 25.49 -3.66
C PHE A 26 8.92 24.36 -2.69
N SER A 27 8.29 24.41 -1.53
CA SER A 27 8.06 23.24 -0.74
C SER A 27 7.20 22.36 -1.65
N MET A 28 7.84 21.68 -2.57
CA MET A 28 7.28 20.47 -3.12
C MET A 28 7.06 19.62 -1.88
N ASN A 29 5.82 19.55 -1.41
CA ASN A 29 5.40 18.48 -0.52
C ASN A 29 5.94 17.21 -1.18
N LYS A 30 7.08 16.75 -0.67
CA LYS A 30 7.73 15.55 -1.18
C LYS A 30 6.72 14.46 -0.85
N LYS A 31 5.91 14.08 -1.84
CA LYS A 31 4.97 12.97 -1.65
C LYS A 31 5.84 11.81 -1.19
N GLU A 32 5.57 11.33 0.00
CA GLU A 32 6.29 10.17 0.51
C GLU A 32 5.92 8.99 -0.40
N ILE A 33 6.94 8.37 -0.99
CA ILE A 33 6.78 7.21 -1.85
C ILE A 33 7.23 6.01 -1.06
N GLY A 34 6.40 4.99 -0.99
CA GLY A 34 6.69 3.70 -0.38
C GLY A 34 7.18 2.68 -1.42
N LEU A 35 7.85 1.64 -0.94
CA LEU A 35 8.22 0.46 -1.71
C LEU A 35 7.52 -0.77 -1.16
N GLN A 36 6.76 -1.48 -2.03
CA GLN A 36 6.27 -2.81 -1.69
C GLN A 36 7.44 -3.80 -1.75
N LEU A 37 7.75 -4.40 -0.60
CA LEU A 37 8.94 -5.26 -0.43
C LEU A 37 8.86 -6.58 -1.18
N TYR A 38 7.68 -7.02 -1.63
CA TYR A 38 7.54 -8.17 -2.52
C TYR A 38 8.29 -7.98 -3.85
N THR A 39 8.52 -6.75 -4.27
CA THR A 39 9.41 -6.41 -5.40
C THR A 39 10.81 -7.00 -5.23
N LEU A 40 11.26 -7.14 -3.98
CA LEU A 40 12.59 -7.65 -3.61
C LEU A 40 12.55 -9.08 -3.03
N ARG A 41 11.51 -9.85 -3.34
CA ARG A 41 11.26 -11.20 -2.78
C ARG A 41 12.36 -12.20 -3.01
N GLU A 42 13.18 -12.01 -4.06
CA GLU A 42 14.31 -12.88 -4.35
C GLU A 42 15.54 -12.57 -3.47
N GLU A 43 15.68 -11.32 -3.01
CA GLU A 43 16.85 -10.85 -2.26
C GLU A 43 16.58 -10.78 -0.75
N LEU A 44 15.37 -10.39 -0.37
CA LEU A 44 15.01 -10.11 1.01
C LEU A 44 15.22 -11.34 1.94
N PRO A 45 14.78 -12.56 1.60
CA PRO A 45 15.00 -13.72 2.46
C PRO A 45 16.49 -14.13 2.62
N LYS A 46 17.37 -13.70 1.69
CA LYS A 46 18.80 -14.00 1.73
C LYS A 46 19.56 -13.08 2.67
N ASP A 47 19.18 -11.79 2.68
CA ASP A 47 19.80 -10.75 3.50
C ASP A 47 18.82 -9.62 3.77
N VAL A 48 17.98 -9.77 4.80
CA VAL A 48 16.96 -8.78 5.15
C VAL A 48 17.61 -7.43 5.49
N LYS A 49 18.65 -7.44 6.32
CA LYS A 49 19.29 -6.22 6.80
C LYS A 49 19.96 -5.44 5.67
N GLY A 50 20.82 -6.08 4.89
CA GLY A 50 21.51 -5.41 3.78
C GLY A 50 20.56 -4.97 2.67
N THR A 51 19.45 -5.69 2.44
CA THR A 51 18.43 -5.29 1.47
C THR A 51 17.70 -4.04 1.94
N LEU A 52 17.27 -3.97 3.20
CA LEU A 52 16.60 -2.79 3.76
C LEU A 52 17.54 -1.57 3.84
N GLU A 53 18.83 -1.75 4.12
CA GLU A 53 19.83 -0.69 4.01
C GLU A 53 19.90 -0.10 2.58
N LYS A 54 19.86 -0.96 1.55
CA LYS A 54 19.84 -0.51 0.14
C LYS A 54 18.56 0.24 -0.19
N VAL A 55 17.40 -0.21 0.31
CA VAL A 55 16.12 0.49 0.15
C VAL A 55 16.19 1.91 0.74
N ALA A 56 16.69 2.04 1.96
CA ALA A 56 16.87 3.34 2.60
C ALA A 56 17.88 4.24 1.83
N LYS A 57 19.02 3.69 1.39
CA LYS A 57 20.00 4.39 0.57
C LYS A 57 19.45 4.84 -0.77
N ALA A 58 18.47 4.13 -1.34
CA ALA A 58 17.78 4.54 -2.56
C ALA A 58 16.81 5.71 -2.34
N GLY A 59 16.59 6.13 -1.07
CA GLY A 59 15.81 7.29 -0.70
C GLY A 59 14.35 7.00 -0.31
N TYR A 60 13.96 5.74 -0.20
CA TYR A 60 12.66 5.36 0.36
C TYR A 60 12.64 5.60 1.88
N THR A 61 11.49 6.03 2.37
CA THR A 61 11.22 6.21 3.82
C THR A 61 10.09 5.32 4.30
N ASN A 62 9.22 4.90 3.40
CA ASN A 62 8.10 4.03 3.67
C ASN A 62 8.26 2.71 2.93
N VAL A 63 7.82 1.64 3.57
CA VAL A 63 7.76 0.30 2.96
C VAL A 63 6.43 -0.35 3.27
N GLU A 64 6.03 -1.26 2.42
CA GLU A 64 4.97 -2.22 2.68
C GLU A 64 5.59 -3.60 2.82
N THR A 65 5.33 -4.27 3.94
CA THR A 65 5.87 -5.59 4.24
C THR A 65 5.05 -6.71 3.60
N TYR A 66 5.59 -7.92 3.55
CA TYR A 66 4.88 -9.13 3.10
C TYR A 66 5.43 -10.38 3.80
N GLY A 67 4.74 -11.50 3.62
CA GLY A 67 5.26 -12.83 3.93
C GLY A 67 5.32 -13.17 5.42
N PHE A 68 4.58 -12.45 6.27
CA PHE A 68 4.42 -12.84 7.67
C PHE A 68 3.56 -14.10 7.80
N SER A 69 3.98 -15.01 8.66
CA SER A 69 3.18 -16.11 9.18
C SER A 69 3.54 -16.41 10.64
N THR A 70 2.68 -17.13 11.36
CA THR A 70 2.99 -17.58 12.72
C THR A 70 4.19 -18.51 12.75
N LYS A 71 4.42 -19.28 11.69
CA LYS A 71 5.51 -20.25 11.56
C LYS A 71 6.84 -19.61 11.20
N ASP A 72 6.86 -18.82 10.13
CA ASP A 72 8.10 -18.34 9.51
C ASP A 72 8.42 -16.89 9.89
N GLN A 73 7.49 -16.21 10.59
CA GLN A 73 7.58 -14.80 10.93
C GLN A 73 7.87 -13.94 9.70
N PHE A 74 8.62 -12.84 9.80
CA PHE A 74 9.09 -12.07 8.63
C PHE A 74 10.45 -12.61 8.18
N TRP A 75 10.46 -13.56 7.27
CA TRP A 75 11.70 -14.14 6.71
C TRP A 75 12.67 -14.63 7.80
N GLY A 76 12.14 -15.23 8.88
CA GLY A 76 12.88 -15.69 10.04
C GLY A 76 13.10 -14.66 11.14
N LEU A 77 12.65 -13.42 10.96
CA LEU A 77 12.73 -12.36 11.97
C LEU A 77 11.40 -12.17 12.67
N THR A 78 11.43 -12.06 13.98
CA THR A 78 10.25 -11.62 14.75
C THR A 78 9.84 -10.20 14.34
N PRO A 79 8.56 -9.80 14.54
CA PRO A 79 8.13 -8.44 14.28
C PRO A 79 8.97 -7.37 15.02
N LYS A 80 9.46 -7.66 16.22
CA LYS A 80 10.33 -6.74 16.99
C LYS A 80 11.71 -6.57 16.36
N GLU A 81 12.30 -7.66 15.87
CA GLU A 81 13.60 -7.63 15.20
C GLU A 81 13.50 -6.87 13.87
N LEU A 82 12.46 -7.16 13.07
CA LEU A 82 12.21 -6.41 11.84
C LEU A 82 11.98 -4.92 12.12
N LYS A 83 11.17 -4.60 13.15
CA LYS A 83 10.94 -3.21 13.56
C LYS A 83 12.23 -2.48 13.89
N LYS A 84 13.13 -3.14 14.62
CA LYS A 84 14.43 -2.56 14.94
C LYS A 84 15.25 -2.27 13.68
N ILE A 85 15.33 -3.20 12.72
CA ILE A 85 16.06 -3.00 11.47
C ILE A 85 15.47 -1.84 10.66
N LEU A 86 14.14 -1.74 10.59
CA LEU A 86 13.47 -0.64 9.92
C LEU A 86 13.82 0.70 10.58
N ASP A 87 13.74 0.79 11.92
CA ASP A 87 14.06 2.01 12.67
C ASP A 87 15.54 2.42 12.50
N ASP A 88 16.46 1.48 12.57
CA ASP A 88 17.90 1.71 12.39
C ASP A 88 18.20 2.30 10.99
N ASN A 89 17.32 2.07 10.01
CA ASN A 89 17.44 2.57 8.63
C ASN A 89 16.50 3.74 8.31
N GLY A 90 15.75 4.25 9.28
CA GLY A 90 14.80 5.34 9.06
C GLY A 90 13.60 4.97 8.19
N LEU A 91 13.29 3.67 8.08
CA LEU A 91 12.16 3.14 7.32
C LEU A 91 10.93 2.94 8.21
N LYS A 92 9.74 3.17 7.66
CA LYS A 92 8.45 2.92 8.31
C LYS A 92 7.67 1.87 7.52
N ALA A 93 7.22 0.83 8.19
CA ALA A 93 6.27 -0.14 7.60
C ALA A 93 4.85 0.43 7.72
N VAL A 94 4.42 1.21 6.73
CA VAL A 94 3.10 1.87 6.75
C VAL A 94 1.96 0.89 6.51
N SER A 95 2.23 -0.19 5.80
CA SER A 95 1.31 -1.26 5.46
C SER A 95 2.03 -2.61 5.41
N GLY A 96 1.28 -3.68 5.31
CA GLY A 96 1.81 -5.02 5.06
C GLY A 96 0.77 -5.96 4.47
N HIS A 97 1.22 -6.79 3.53
CA HIS A 97 0.45 -7.89 2.97
C HIS A 97 0.49 -9.09 3.89
N TYR A 98 -0.68 -9.49 4.40
CA TYR A 98 -0.85 -10.61 5.32
C TYR A 98 -1.76 -11.67 4.70
N ASN A 99 -1.29 -12.91 4.63
CA ASN A 99 -2.12 -14.00 4.14
C ASN A 99 -3.15 -14.39 5.20
N LEU A 100 -4.40 -14.06 4.96
CA LEU A 100 -5.52 -14.38 5.85
C LEU A 100 -6.36 -15.57 5.35
N GLY A 101 -5.83 -16.42 4.49
CA GLY A 101 -6.57 -17.52 3.85
C GLY A 101 -7.32 -18.39 4.86
N SER A 102 -6.68 -18.85 5.94
CA SER A 102 -7.33 -19.68 6.97
C SER A 102 -8.55 -18.99 7.62
N PHE A 103 -8.48 -17.66 7.81
CA PHE A 103 -9.61 -16.90 8.31
C PHE A 103 -10.69 -16.68 7.24
N LEU A 104 -10.30 -16.29 6.03
CA LEU A 104 -11.24 -15.99 4.96
C LEU A 104 -12.05 -17.22 4.53
N TYR A 105 -11.44 -18.40 4.57
CA TYR A 105 -12.04 -19.64 4.07
C TYR A 105 -12.75 -20.43 5.17
N ASP A 106 -12.09 -20.58 6.32
CA ASP A 106 -12.52 -21.48 7.39
C ASP A 106 -12.95 -20.76 8.69
N GLY A 107 -12.67 -19.45 8.78
CA GLY A 107 -12.94 -18.66 9.99
C GLY A 107 -11.92 -18.87 11.11
N ASN A 108 -10.78 -19.53 10.85
CA ASN A 108 -9.71 -19.67 11.83
C ASN A 108 -9.00 -18.33 12.06
N THR A 109 -9.07 -17.83 13.29
CA THR A 109 -8.58 -16.48 13.66
C THR A 109 -7.10 -16.43 14.02
N GLU A 110 -6.38 -17.55 14.10
CA GLU A 110 -5.02 -17.62 14.63
C GLU A 110 -4.05 -16.70 13.85
N GLU A 111 -3.97 -16.86 12.52
CA GLU A 111 -3.12 -16.04 11.66
C GLU A 111 -3.56 -14.57 11.63
N LEU A 112 -4.87 -14.29 11.66
CA LEU A 112 -5.38 -12.93 11.70
C LEU A 112 -4.97 -12.22 13.01
N ILE A 113 -5.12 -12.86 14.16
CA ILE A 113 -4.71 -12.29 15.45
C ILE A 113 -3.20 -12.04 15.48
N ALA A 114 -2.40 -13.01 15.03
CA ALA A 114 -0.95 -12.88 14.96
C ALA A 114 -0.52 -11.76 14.00
N SER A 115 -1.19 -11.63 12.85
CA SER A 115 -0.96 -10.56 11.86
C SER A 115 -1.28 -9.18 12.44
N ILE A 116 -2.40 -9.06 13.17
CA ILE A 116 -2.76 -7.82 13.87
C ILE A 116 -1.67 -7.44 14.87
N GLU A 117 -1.19 -8.37 15.70
CA GLU A 117 -0.15 -8.07 16.67
C GLU A 117 1.20 -7.72 15.99
N ALA A 118 1.55 -8.39 14.89
CA ALA A 118 2.72 -8.07 14.10
C ALA A 118 2.64 -6.64 13.51
N ALA A 119 1.52 -6.29 12.90
CA ALA A 119 1.28 -4.95 12.35
C ALA A 119 1.35 -3.86 13.44
N LYS A 120 0.80 -4.11 14.63
CA LYS A 120 0.90 -3.20 15.78
C LYS A 120 2.35 -2.98 16.23
N ILE A 121 3.15 -4.06 16.32
CA ILE A 121 4.56 -3.97 16.68
C ILE A 121 5.33 -3.14 15.64
N LEU A 122 5.05 -3.32 14.35
CA LEU A 122 5.63 -2.53 13.27
C LEU A 122 5.13 -1.08 13.25
N LYS A 123 4.06 -0.76 13.99
CA LYS A 123 3.34 0.52 13.96
C LYS A 123 2.77 0.83 12.57
N SER A 124 2.31 -0.19 11.87
CA SER A 124 1.63 -0.04 10.58
C SER A 124 0.29 0.64 10.75
N GLU A 125 -0.15 1.35 9.73
CA GLU A 125 -1.49 1.91 9.65
C GLU A 125 -2.47 0.89 9.08
N PHE A 126 -2.02 0.12 8.07
CA PHE A 126 -2.84 -0.84 7.34
C PHE A 126 -2.35 -2.27 7.52
N LEU A 127 -3.33 -3.17 7.63
CA LEU A 127 -3.18 -4.60 7.39
C LEU A 127 -3.91 -4.90 6.09
N THR A 128 -3.19 -5.35 5.06
CA THR A 128 -3.74 -5.55 3.72
C THR A 128 -3.92 -7.03 3.42
N VAL A 129 -5.12 -7.40 2.94
CA VAL A 129 -5.43 -8.72 2.36
C VAL A 129 -4.96 -8.74 0.92
N PRO A 130 -3.90 -9.50 0.56
CA PRO A 130 -3.30 -9.44 -0.77
C PRO A 130 -3.88 -10.45 -1.75
N TRP A 131 -4.61 -11.47 -1.29
CA TRP A 131 -4.89 -12.63 -2.12
C TRP A 131 -6.10 -13.41 -1.65
N VAL A 132 -6.85 -13.95 -2.62
CA VAL A 132 -7.89 -14.97 -2.41
C VAL A 132 -7.61 -16.15 -3.35
N ASP A 133 -7.56 -17.36 -2.81
CA ASP A 133 -7.27 -18.57 -3.59
C ASP A 133 -8.41 -18.91 -4.56
N GLU A 134 -8.07 -19.47 -5.72
CA GLU A 134 -8.99 -19.75 -6.81
C GLU A 134 -10.24 -20.55 -6.39
N PRO A 135 -10.17 -21.57 -5.51
CA PRO A 135 -11.36 -22.29 -5.06
C PRO A 135 -12.42 -21.45 -4.35
N PHE A 136 -12.04 -20.28 -3.86
CA PHE A 136 -12.88 -19.38 -3.04
C PHE A 136 -13.30 -18.10 -3.76
N ARG A 137 -13.12 -18.03 -5.10
CA ARG A 137 -13.44 -16.88 -5.95
C ARG A 137 -13.99 -17.26 -7.32
N ARG A 138 -14.72 -18.39 -7.41
CA ARG A 138 -15.22 -18.95 -8.68
C ARG A 138 -16.51 -18.31 -9.19
N ASN A 139 -17.26 -17.67 -8.29
CA ASN A 139 -18.58 -17.13 -8.59
C ASN A 139 -18.93 -15.99 -7.63
N ILE A 140 -20.05 -15.31 -7.89
CA ILE A 140 -20.52 -14.17 -7.11
C ILE A 140 -20.73 -14.52 -5.62
N GLU A 141 -21.28 -15.69 -5.32
CA GLU A 141 -21.53 -16.10 -3.94
C GLU A 141 -20.24 -16.34 -3.13
N ASP A 142 -19.17 -16.76 -3.79
CA ASP A 142 -17.86 -16.88 -3.16
C ASP A 142 -17.32 -15.49 -2.78
N TYR A 143 -17.39 -14.51 -3.70
CA TYR A 143 -16.99 -13.11 -3.40
C TYR A 143 -17.84 -12.49 -2.27
N LYS A 144 -19.13 -12.77 -2.17
CA LYS A 144 -19.95 -12.31 -1.05
C LYS A 144 -19.49 -12.90 0.29
N LYS A 145 -19.14 -14.19 0.32
CA LYS A 145 -18.58 -14.83 1.53
C LYS A 145 -17.25 -14.18 1.92
N ILE A 146 -16.36 -13.93 0.94
CA ILE A 146 -15.10 -13.22 1.18
C ILE A 146 -15.36 -11.82 1.73
N ALA A 147 -16.28 -11.04 1.12
CA ALA A 147 -16.63 -9.71 1.61
C ALA A 147 -17.14 -9.74 3.08
N ALA A 148 -17.98 -10.72 3.44
CA ALA A 148 -18.43 -10.89 4.81
C ALA A 148 -17.26 -11.15 5.78
N ARG A 149 -16.31 -12.02 5.41
CA ARG A 149 -15.10 -12.29 6.21
C ARG A 149 -14.16 -11.09 6.28
N VAL A 150 -14.01 -10.36 5.19
CA VAL A 150 -13.23 -9.11 5.16
C VAL A 150 -13.83 -8.07 6.13
N ASN A 151 -15.16 -7.94 6.18
CA ASN A 151 -15.85 -7.07 7.15
C ASN A 151 -15.59 -7.50 8.61
N GLU A 152 -15.58 -8.80 8.89
CA GLU A 152 -15.26 -9.33 10.23
C GLU A 152 -13.80 -9.00 10.60
N ALA A 153 -12.86 -9.26 9.71
CA ALA A 153 -11.43 -8.94 9.90
C ALA A 153 -11.23 -7.44 10.12
N ALA A 154 -11.93 -6.59 9.35
CA ALA A 154 -11.85 -5.14 9.47
C ALA A 154 -12.31 -4.63 10.85
N LYS A 155 -13.37 -5.24 11.42
CA LYS A 155 -13.80 -4.94 12.80
C LYS A 155 -12.72 -5.30 13.82
N MET A 156 -12.04 -6.44 13.64
CA MET A 156 -10.94 -6.86 14.52
C MET A 156 -9.76 -5.91 14.41
N CYS A 157 -9.38 -5.51 13.19
CA CYS A 157 -8.33 -4.52 12.93
C CYS A 157 -8.68 -3.18 13.58
N LYS A 158 -9.89 -2.66 13.39
CA LYS A 158 -10.35 -1.39 14.00
C LYS A 158 -10.28 -1.42 15.53
N ASN A 159 -10.69 -2.52 16.15
CA ASN A 159 -10.62 -2.70 17.61
C ASN A 159 -9.15 -2.70 18.12
N ALA A 160 -8.22 -3.08 17.27
CA ALA A 160 -6.78 -3.06 17.56
C ALA A 160 -6.08 -1.73 17.18
N GLY A 161 -6.83 -0.76 16.62
CA GLY A 161 -6.29 0.54 16.18
C GLY A 161 -5.65 0.51 14.80
N LEU A 162 -5.96 -0.50 13.98
CA LEU A 162 -5.49 -0.66 12.59
C LEU A 162 -6.65 -0.45 11.61
N LYS A 163 -6.29 -0.16 10.37
CA LYS A 163 -7.19 -0.20 9.22
C LYS A 163 -6.98 -1.50 8.44
N LEU A 164 -8.03 -2.06 7.87
CA LEU A 164 -7.90 -3.17 6.95
C LEU A 164 -8.06 -2.68 5.53
N ALA A 165 -7.14 -3.12 4.63
CA ALA A 165 -7.24 -2.88 3.21
C ALA A 165 -7.36 -4.20 2.42
N TYR A 166 -7.96 -4.13 1.24
CA TYR A 166 -7.98 -5.20 0.25
C TYR A 166 -7.20 -4.78 -0.98
N HIS A 167 -6.24 -5.59 -1.41
CA HIS A 167 -5.43 -5.39 -2.61
C HIS A 167 -5.95 -6.27 -3.74
N ASN A 168 -6.20 -5.66 -4.91
CA ASN A 168 -6.71 -6.36 -6.08
C ASN A 168 -5.62 -6.92 -6.97
N HIS A 169 -5.97 -7.99 -7.69
CA HIS A 169 -5.28 -8.50 -8.86
C HIS A 169 -6.18 -8.37 -10.10
N ASP A 170 -5.91 -9.15 -11.14
CA ASP A 170 -6.72 -9.18 -12.36
C ASP A 170 -7.98 -10.04 -12.22
N PHE A 171 -7.93 -11.05 -11.37
CA PHE A 171 -9.03 -12.01 -11.24
C PHE A 171 -10.30 -11.41 -10.61
N GLU A 172 -10.20 -10.36 -9.81
CA GLU A 172 -11.39 -9.66 -9.30
C GLU A 172 -12.16 -8.95 -10.42
N PHE A 173 -11.52 -8.65 -11.53
CA PHE A 173 -12.15 -8.02 -12.69
C PHE A 173 -12.74 -9.02 -13.69
N GLN A 174 -12.59 -10.32 -13.46
CA GLN A 174 -13.28 -11.33 -14.26
C GLN A 174 -14.78 -11.30 -13.98
N LYS A 175 -15.58 -11.39 -15.06
CA LYS A 175 -17.04 -11.35 -14.95
C LYS A 175 -17.63 -12.72 -14.65
N HIS A 176 -18.49 -12.76 -13.64
CA HIS A 176 -19.34 -13.88 -13.29
C HIS A 176 -20.80 -13.41 -13.47
N ASP A 177 -21.52 -13.97 -14.43
CA ASP A 177 -22.90 -13.56 -14.78
C ASP A 177 -23.05 -12.05 -15.02
N GLY A 178 -22.04 -11.42 -15.63
CA GLY A 178 -22.02 -10.01 -15.99
C GLY A 178 -21.52 -9.03 -14.91
N VAL A 179 -21.26 -9.52 -13.68
CA VAL A 179 -20.75 -8.74 -12.52
C VAL A 179 -19.34 -9.19 -12.18
N THR A 180 -18.47 -8.28 -11.80
CA THR A 180 -17.10 -8.60 -11.38
C THR A 180 -17.01 -8.86 -9.88
N GLY A 181 -16.01 -9.67 -9.47
CA GLY A 181 -15.71 -9.85 -8.05
C GLY A 181 -15.36 -8.54 -7.35
N TYR A 182 -14.68 -7.63 -8.07
CA TYR A 182 -14.32 -6.31 -7.55
C TYR A 182 -15.55 -5.45 -7.22
N GLU A 183 -16.57 -5.45 -8.11
CA GLU A 183 -17.86 -4.77 -7.85
C GLU A 183 -18.58 -5.34 -6.62
N ILE A 184 -18.52 -6.68 -6.43
CA ILE A 184 -19.10 -7.30 -5.24
C ILE A 184 -18.34 -6.90 -3.97
N LEU A 185 -17.01 -6.90 -4.00
CA LEU A 185 -16.20 -6.49 -2.85
C LEU A 185 -16.52 -5.03 -2.48
N LEU A 186 -16.54 -4.10 -3.45
CA LEU A 186 -16.90 -2.70 -3.20
C LEU A 186 -18.30 -2.52 -2.60
N LYS A 187 -19.27 -3.33 -3.07
CA LYS A 187 -20.68 -3.21 -2.67
C LYS A 187 -20.97 -3.85 -1.30
N GLU A 188 -20.39 -5.02 -1.04
CA GLU A 188 -20.72 -5.86 0.12
C GLU A 188 -19.79 -5.62 1.32
N THR A 189 -18.67 -4.91 1.13
CA THR A 189 -17.83 -4.50 2.25
C THR A 189 -18.30 -3.19 2.88
N ASP A 190 -18.06 -3.06 4.19
CA ASP A 190 -18.40 -1.86 4.95
C ASP A 190 -17.40 -0.74 4.60
N LYS A 191 -17.86 0.31 3.91
CA LYS A 191 -17.05 1.45 3.46
C LYS A 191 -16.39 2.26 4.59
N ASP A 192 -16.89 2.13 5.83
CA ASP A 192 -16.31 2.81 6.97
C ASP A 192 -15.24 1.95 7.70
N LEU A 193 -15.02 0.72 7.24
CA LEU A 193 -14.10 -0.26 7.84
C LEU A 193 -13.07 -0.82 6.87
N VAL A 194 -13.44 -0.99 5.60
CA VAL A 194 -12.62 -1.64 4.59
C VAL A 194 -12.13 -0.62 3.59
N PHE A 195 -10.81 -0.54 3.44
CA PHE A 195 -10.15 0.30 2.45
C PHE A 195 -9.71 -0.55 1.26
N PHE A 196 -9.47 0.08 0.13
CA PHE A 196 -8.98 -0.61 -1.08
C PHE A 196 -7.61 -0.06 -1.45
N GLU A 197 -6.63 -0.96 -1.51
CA GLU A 197 -5.31 -0.70 -2.08
C GLU A 197 -5.37 -1.04 -3.56
N LEU A 198 -5.70 -0.03 -4.38
CA LEU A 198 -5.89 -0.24 -5.81
C LEU A 198 -4.55 -0.43 -6.52
N ASP A 199 -4.27 -1.65 -6.96
CA ASP A 199 -3.13 -1.95 -7.82
C ASP A 199 -3.45 -1.58 -9.26
N LEU A 200 -2.83 -0.50 -9.73
CA LEU A 200 -3.07 0.08 -11.06
C LEU A 200 -2.56 -0.82 -12.18
N TYR A 201 -1.50 -1.61 -11.93
CA TYR A 201 -1.01 -2.56 -12.92
C TYR A 201 -2.05 -3.63 -13.24
N TRP A 202 -2.64 -4.23 -12.20
CA TRP A 202 -3.64 -5.28 -12.38
C TRP A 202 -4.96 -4.73 -12.95
N VAL A 203 -5.35 -3.51 -12.60
CA VAL A 203 -6.50 -2.83 -13.23
C VAL A 203 -6.29 -2.70 -14.74
N ILE A 204 -5.12 -2.17 -15.15
CA ILE A 204 -4.81 -1.98 -16.57
C ILE A 204 -4.65 -3.33 -17.27
N HIS A 205 -3.99 -4.30 -16.64
CA HIS A 205 -3.80 -5.65 -17.17
C HIS A 205 -5.13 -6.36 -17.45
N SER A 206 -6.13 -6.15 -16.61
CA SER A 206 -7.49 -6.67 -16.79
C SER A 206 -8.34 -5.90 -17.81
N GLY A 207 -7.76 -4.87 -18.48
CA GLY A 207 -8.42 -4.07 -19.51
C GLY A 207 -9.36 -2.98 -18.98
N ASN A 208 -9.23 -2.61 -17.70
CA ASN A 208 -10.02 -1.55 -17.07
C ASN A 208 -9.27 -0.22 -17.00
N ASP A 209 -10.01 0.90 -16.86
CA ASP A 209 -9.44 2.23 -16.69
C ASP A 209 -9.39 2.62 -15.21
N PRO A 210 -8.19 2.76 -14.60
CA PRO A 210 -8.08 3.16 -13.20
C PRO A 210 -8.69 4.54 -12.92
N LEU A 211 -8.68 5.45 -13.89
CA LEU A 211 -9.31 6.77 -13.73
C LEU A 211 -10.83 6.67 -13.65
N GLN A 212 -11.44 5.70 -14.32
CA GLN A 212 -12.86 5.42 -14.18
C GLN A 212 -13.15 4.90 -12.77
N ILE A 213 -12.37 3.92 -12.27
CA ILE A 213 -12.54 3.38 -10.91
C ILE A 213 -12.45 4.50 -9.87
N PHE A 214 -11.47 5.41 -9.97
CA PHE A 214 -11.37 6.55 -9.07
C PHE A 214 -12.57 7.51 -9.15
N ARG A 215 -13.12 7.76 -10.33
CA ARG A 215 -14.31 8.63 -10.48
C ARG A 215 -15.56 8.00 -9.86
N GLU A 216 -15.71 6.69 -9.99
CA GLU A 216 -16.88 5.95 -9.50
C GLU A 216 -16.82 5.68 -7.98
N ASN A 217 -15.59 5.67 -7.41
CA ASN A 217 -15.35 5.39 -6.00
C ASN A 217 -14.49 6.51 -5.38
N PRO A 218 -15.02 7.73 -5.23
CA PRO A 218 -14.31 8.81 -4.55
C PRO A 218 -14.21 8.50 -3.06
N GLY A 219 -12.97 8.39 -2.53
CA GLY A 219 -12.70 8.05 -1.13
C GLY A 219 -11.55 8.82 -0.55
#